data_19e1a7d91efb4da98ed79366f086bea9
#
_entry.id   19e1a7d91efb4da98ed79366f086bea9
#
_cell.length_a   1.000
_cell.length_b   1.000
_cell.length_c   1.000
_cell.angle_alpha   90.00
_cell.angle_beta   90.00
_cell.angle_gamma   90.00
#
_symmetry.space_group_name_H-M   'P 1'
#
loop_
_entity.id
_entity.type
_entity.pdbx_description
1 polymer ?
#
loop_
_entity_poly.entity_id
_entity_poly.type
_entity_poly.pdbx_seq_one_letter_code
_entity_poly.pdbx_strand_id
1 'polypeptide(L)'
;MWGKNTVQPEDAIQGDIGNCWLISAAMSLAESEKRLTDLFVIDEINSASIYGATLYLLGVPITVAVDDFVPLRSNSVRNTIYAKVGEDGAIWGLIFEKLYSKYFGNYETIDAGHAAAGIEVASGSPFTNFMHAKLNEETKEMLWDLMLNKNYSKTMVTCGSHTGTGNDQD
;
A
#
# COMPACT_ATOMS: atom_id res chain seq x y z
N MET A 1 -11.70 4.28 -11.95
CA MET A 1 -10.31 4.50 -11.53
C MET A 1 -9.42 3.26 -11.65
N TRP A 2 -10.00 2.11 -11.93
CA TRP A 2 -9.35 0.78 -11.89
C TRP A 2 -8.62 0.38 -13.19
N GLY A 3 -8.57 1.24 -14.21
CA GLY A 3 -7.97 0.97 -15.51
C GLY A 3 -8.92 0.27 -16.49
N LYS A 4 -8.37 -0.40 -17.48
CA LYS A 4 -9.12 -1.14 -18.50
C LYS A 4 -9.43 -2.57 -18.06
N ASN A 5 -8.59 -3.12 -17.23
CA ASN A 5 -8.74 -4.43 -16.62
C ASN A 5 -9.35 -4.28 -15.22
N THR A 6 -9.57 -5.39 -14.54
CA THR A 6 -9.87 -5.37 -13.10
C THR A 6 -8.64 -4.90 -12.32
N VAL A 7 -8.76 -4.71 -11.02
CA VAL A 7 -7.63 -4.38 -10.13
C VAL A 7 -6.46 -5.33 -10.36
N GLN A 8 -5.30 -4.77 -10.65
CA GLN A 8 -4.05 -5.51 -10.78
C GLN A 8 -3.04 -4.98 -9.75
N PRO A 9 -2.36 -5.84 -8.97
CA PRO A 9 -1.31 -5.39 -8.03
C PRO A 9 -0.22 -4.56 -8.71
N GLU A 10 0.12 -4.89 -9.95
CA GLU A 10 1.16 -4.24 -10.77
C GLU A 10 0.85 -2.78 -11.12
N ASP A 11 -0.40 -2.34 -10.95
CA ASP A 11 -0.78 -0.94 -11.15
C ASP A 11 -0.31 -0.02 -10.02
N ALA A 12 0.08 -0.58 -8.87
CA ALA A 12 0.72 0.16 -7.81
C ALA A 12 2.20 0.38 -8.10
N ILE A 13 2.52 1.41 -8.87
CA ILE A 13 3.88 1.70 -9.33
C ILE A 13 4.48 2.84 -8.52
N GLN A 14 5.60 2.56 -7.85
CA GLN A 14 6.31 3.55 -7.03
C GLN A 14 6.85 4.72 -7.89
N GLY A 15 6.83 5.92 -7.30
CA GLY A 15 7.46 7.12 -7.84
C GLY A 15 8.85 7.39 -7.23
N ASP A 16 9.12 8.67 -6.96
CA ASP A 16 10.45 9.14 -6.58
C ASP A 16 10.70 9.17 -5.07
N ILE A 17 9.71 8.88 -4.24
CA ILE A 17 9.87 8.83 -2.79
C ILE A 17 10.09 7.41 -2.29
N GLY A 18 10.75 7.27 -1.13
CA GLY A 18 11.09 5.98 -0.52
C GLY A 18 9.92 5.29 0.19
N ASN A 19 8.77 5.22 -0.47
CA ASN A 19 7.55 4.62 0.09
C ASN A 19 7.25 3.20 -0.42
N CYS A 20 8.28 2.43 -0.76
CA CYS A 20 8.13 1.05 -1.20
C CYS A 20 7.31 0.19 -0.23
N TRP A 21 7.37 0.48 1.07
CA TRP A 21 6.57 -0.14 2.10
C TRP A 21 5.05 0.04 1.86
N LEU A 22 4.65 1.24 1.44
CA LEU A 22 3.25 1.57 1.15
C LEU A 22 2.80 0.93 -0.16
N ILE A 23 3.65 0.96 -1.19
CA ILE A 23 3.38 0.28 -2.47
C ILE A 23 3.25 -1.23 -2.25
N SER A 24 4.11 -1.83 -1.43
CA SER A 24 4.01 -3.26 -1.06
C SER A 24 2.70 -3.56 -0.32
N ALA A 25 2.25 -2.69 0.58
CA ALA A 25 0.96 -2.82 1.23
C ALA A 25 -0.20 -2.73 0.22
N ALA A 26 -0.15 -1.76 -0.70
CA ALA A 26 -1.14 -1.60 -1.77
C ALA A 26 -1.23 -2.85 -2.65
N MET A 27 -0.09 -3.39 -3.11
CA MET A 27 -0.04 -4.62 -3.90
C MET A 27 -0.62 -5.81 -3.14
N SER A 28 -0.29 -5.96 -1.86
CA SER A 28 -0.83 -7.04 -1.01
C SER A 28 -2.34 -6.93 -0.77
N LEU A 29 -2.88 -5.72 -0.72
CA LEU A 29 -4.32 -5.49 -0.69
C LEU A 29 -4.97 -5.87 -2.03
N ALA A 30 -4.32 -5.52 -3.14
CA ALA A 30 -4.79 -5.75 -4.50
C ALA A 30 -4.79 -7.22 -4.94
N GLU A 31 -4.08 -8.11 -4.23
CA GLU A 31 -4.17 -9.56 -4.41
C GLU A 31 -5.62 -10.10 -4.32
N SER A 32 -6.49 -9.35 -3.69
CA SER A 32 -7.93 -9.58 -3.71
C SER A 32 -8.61 -8.29 -4.13
N GLU A 33 -9.17 -8.28 -5.35
CA GLU A 33 -9.92 -7.15 -5.89
C GLU A 33 -10.94 -6.62 -4.87
N LYS A 34 -11.73 -7.52 -4.29
CA LYS A 34 -12.73 -7.15 -3.29
C LYS A 34 -12.12 -6.46 -2.06
N ARG A 35 -10.94 -6.89 -1.61
CA ARG A 35 -10.28 -6.30 -0.45
C ARG A 35 -9.86 -4.86 -0.71
N LEU A 36 -9.37 -4.58 -1.89
CA LEU A 36 -8.97 -3.24 -2.27
C LEU A 36 -10.20 -2.36 -2.57
N THR A 37 -11.17 -2.87 -3.32
CA THR A 37 -12.36 -2.09 -3.68
C THR A 37 -13.22 -1.76 -2.48
N ASP A 38 -13.38 -2.66 -1.52
CA ASP A 38 -14.11 -2.43 -0.27
C ASP A 38 -13.50 -1.29 0.59
N LEU A 39 -12.23 -0.96 0.39
CA LEU A 39 -11.58 0.17 1.06
C LEU A 39 -12.15 1.51 0.61
N PHE A 40 -12.48 1.63 -0.69
CA PHE A 40 -12.92 2.87 -1.28
C PHE A 40 -14.43 3.07 -1.09
N VAL A 41 -14.81 4.27 -0.69
CA VAL A 41 -16.20 4.71 -0.57
C VAL A 41 -16.61 5.61 -1.74
N ILE A 42 -15.63 6.16 -2.46
CA ILE A 42 -15.79 6.90 -3.72
C ILE A 42 -14.66 6.44 -4.63
N ASP A 43 -14.96 5.61 -5.60
CA ASP A 43 -14.01 4.95 -6.50
C ASP A 43 -14.29 5.18 -7.99
N GLU A 44 -15.39 5.85 -8.32
CA GLU A 44 -15.75 6.19 -9.69
C GLU A 44 -15.17 7.53 -10.11
N ILE A 45 -14.78 7.65 -11.38
CA ILE A 45 -14.40 8.93 -11.97
C ILE A 45 -15.63 9.82 -11.99
N ASN A 46 -15.55 10.97 -11.35
CA ASN A 46 -16.68 11.87 -11.17
C ASN A 46 -16.30 13.33 -11.48
N SER A 47 -17.30 14.15 -11.73
CA SER A 47 -17.10 15.57 -12.10
C SER A 47 -16.52 16.44 -10.99
N ALA A 48 -16.57 15.98 -9.75
CA ALA A 48 -15.97 16.67 -8.61
C ALA A 48 -14.50 16.32 -8.42
N SER A 49 -13.99 15.32 -9.17
CA SER A 49 -12.61 14.80 -9.04
C SER A 49 -12.26 14.41 -7.60
N ILE A 50 -13.22 13.85 -6.86
CA ILE A 50 -13.04 13.46 -5.46
C ILE A 50 -13.09 11.95 -5.34
N TYR A 51 -12.11 11.40 -4.62
CA TYR A 51 -12.00 9.99 -4.26
C TYR A 51 -11.93 9.85 -2.75
N GLY A 52 -12.49 8.79 -2.20
CA GLY A 52 -12.52 8.58 -0.76
C GLY A 52 -12.34 7.13 -0.38
N ALA A 53 -11.70 6.91 0.76
CA ALA A 53 -11.53 5.59 1.32
C ALA A 53 -11.75 5.59 2.84
N THR A 54 -12.12 4.43 3.37
CA THR A 54 -12.13 4.18 4.81
C THR A 54 -10.76 3.70 5.22
N LEU A 55 -10.11 4.47 6.09
CA LEU A 55 -8.86 4.11 6.74
C LEU A 55 -9.10 3.98 8.25
N TYR A 56 -8.17 3.36 8.96
CA TYR A 56 -8.34 3.11 10.39
C TYR A 56 -7.28 3.85 11.20
N LEU A 57 -7.74 4.67 12.13
CA LEU A 57 -6.90 5.34 13.12
C LEU A 57 -7.02 4.60 14.45
N LEU A 58 -5.97 3.88 14.85
CA LEU A 58 -5.99 3.06 16.06
C LEU A 58 -7.19 2.10 16.12
N GLY A 59 -7.53 1.47 15.00
CA GLY A 59 -8.67 0.56 14.89
C GLY A 59 -10.03 1.24 14.69
N VAL A 60 -10.11 2.57 14.74
CA VAL A 60 -11.35 3.32 14.51
C VAL A 60 -11.44 3.73 13.03
N PRO A 61 -12.52 3.35 12.31
CA PRO A 61 -12.67 3.72 10.91
C PRO A 61 -12.89 5.23 10.76
N ILE A 62 -12.16 5.84 9.84
CA ILE A 62 -12.31 7.24 9.43
C ILE A 62 -12.37 7.31 7.90
N THR A 63 -13.13 8.25 7.37
CA THR A 63 -13.15 8.49 5.91
C THR A 63 -12.14 9.58 5.57
N VAL A 64 -11.22 9.25 4.67
CA VAL A 64 -10.27 10.20 4.09
C VAL A 64 -10.66 10.42 2.64
N ALA A 65 -10.71 11.68 2.19
CA ALA A 65 -11.01 12.03 0.82
C ALA A 65 -9.91 12.91 0.22
N VAL A 66 -9.62 12.71 -1.06
CA VAL A 66 -8.63 13.46 -1.85
C VAL A 66 -9.19 13.81 -3.23
N ASP A 67 -8.57 14.77 -3.89
CA ASP A 67 -8.78 15.03 -5.31
C ASP A 67 -7.80 14.23 -6.18
N ASP A 68 -7.94 14.32 -7.51
CA ASP A 68 -7.05 13.68 -8.50
C ASP A 68 -5.93 14.59 -9.02
N PHE A 69 -5.72 15.75 -8.41
CA PHE A 69 -4.60 16.62 -8.78
C PHE A 69 -3.30 16.06 -8.23
N VAL A 70 -2.37 15.76 -9.11
CA VAL A 70 -1.04 15.23 -8.76
C VAL A 70 0.06 16.05 -9.42
N PRO A 71 1.20 16.24 -8.75
CA PRO A 71 2.32 16.97 -9.33
C PRO A 71 2.98 16.15 -10.45
N LEU A 72 3.30 16.81 -11.55
CA LEU A 72 3.96 16.24 -12.71
C LEU A 72 5.34 16.86 -12.91
N ARG A 73 6.33 16.08 -13.35
CA ARG A 73 7.62 16.61 -13.79
C ARG A 73 7.57 17.27 -15.16
N SER A 74 6.59 16.90 -15.98
CA SER A 74 6.37 17.42 -17.31
C SER A 74 4.88 17.35 -17.63
N ASN A 75 4.47 17.90 -18.74
CA ASN A 75 3.07 17.90 -19.21
C ASN A 75 2.55 16.51 -19.64
N SER A 76 3.12 15.44 -19.11
CA SER A 76 2.70 14.07 -19.37
C SER A 76 2.14 13.44 -18.11
N VAL A 77 0.92 12.94 -18.16
CA VAL A 77 0.26 12.22 -17.05
C VAL A 77 1.01 10.95 -16.62
N ARG A 78 1.90 10.44 -17.45
CA ARG A 78 2.77 9.31 -17.11
C ARG A 78 4.02 9.72 -16.32
N ASN A 79 4.26 11.02 -16.17
CA ASN A 79 5.45 11.54 -15.49
C ASN A 79 5.09 12.21 -14.14
N THR A 80 4.29 11.54 -13.36
CA THR A 80 3.98 11.91 -11.99
C THR A 80 5.25 11.85 -11.14
N ILE A 81 5.39 12.73 -10.15
CA ILE A 81 6.53 12.73 -9.22
C ILE A 81 6.39 11.55 -8.25
N TYR A 82 5.21 11.36 -7.73
CA TYR A 82 4.86 10.30 -6.79
C TYR A 82 4.41 9.04 -7.54
N ALA A 83 3.55 8.22 -6.97
CA ALA A 83 3.10 7.00 -7.62
C ALA A 83 2.69 7.21 -9.08
N LYS A 84 2.91 6.22 -9.91
CA LYS A 84 2.67 6.31 -11.36
C LYS A 84 1.27 5.82 -11.72
N VAL A 85 0.81 6.23 -12.89
CA VAL A 85 -0.38 5.67 -13.53
C VAL A 85 -0.04 4.26 -14.03
N GLY A 86 -0.90 3.30 -13.76
CA GLY A 86 -0.77 1.92 -14.25
C GLY A 86 -0.70 1.85 -15.78
N GLU A 87 -0.15 0.76 -16.31
CA GLU A 87 0.06 0.62 -17.77
C GLU A 87 -1.25 0.66 -18.56
N ASP A 88 -2.33 0.15 -17.98
CA ASP A 88 -3.66 0.13 -18.57
C ASP A 88 -4.49 1.41 -18.31
N GLY A 89 -3.90 2.39 -17.62
CA GLY A 89 -4.51 3.67 -17.26
C GLY A 89 -5.14 3.67 -15.86
N ALA A 90 -4.88 2.67 -15.04
CA ALA A 90 -5.32 2.63 -13.65
C ALA A 90 -4.69 3.78 -12.84
N ILE A 91 -5.50 4.46 -12.05
CA ILE A 91 -5.05 5.56 -11.16
C ILE A 91 -5.23 5.23 -9.68
N TRP A 92 -5.73 4.05 -9.36
CA TRP A 92 -6.03 3.68 -7.98
C TRP A 92 -4.78 3.70 -7.07
N GLY A 93 -3.63 3.25 -7.57
CA GLY A 93 -2.37 3.28 -6.81
C GLY A 93 -1.92 4.70 -6.46
N LEU A 94 -2.14 5.63 -7.38
CA LEU A 94 -1.89 7.06 -7.22
C LEU A 94 -2.81 7.67 -6.16
N ILE A 95 -4.09 7.38 -6.24
CA ILE A 95 -5.10 7.84 -5.26
C ILE A 95 -4.84 7.20 -3.89
N PHE A 96 -4.50 5.92 -3.84
CA PHE A 96 -4.15 5.23 -2.61
C PHE A 96 -2.97 5.91 -1.90
N GLU A 97 -1.88 6.17 -2.61
CA GLU A 97 -0.73 6.89 -2.04
C GLU A 97 -1.13 8.27 -1.52
N LYS A 98 -1.96 9.01 -2.27
CA LYS A 98 -2.42 10.34 -1.87
C LYS A 98 -3.32 10.30 -0.64
N LEU A 99 -4.19 9.29 -0.50
CA LEU A 99 -4.99 9.05 0.70
C LEU A 99 -4.11 8.86 1.94
N TYR A 100 -3.03 8.05 1.80
CA TYR A 100 -2.08 7.82 2.88
C TYR A 100 -1.24 9.07 3.20
N SER A 101 -0.81 9.82 2.19
CA SER A 101 -0.10 11.07 2.43
C SER A 101 -0.97 12.06 3.22
N LYS A 102 -2.26 12.13 2.92
CA LYS A 102 -3.21 12.94 3.68
C LYS A 102 -3.46 12.40 5.08
N TYR A 103 -3.57 11.07 5.24
CA TYR A 103 -3.74 10.41 6.54
C TYR A 103 -2.55 10.71 7.48
N PHE A 104 -1.32 10.60 6.96
CA PHE A 104 -0.10 10.86 7.73
C PHE A 104 0.32 12.34 7.75
N GLY A 105 -0.35 13.21 7.00
CA GLY A 105 -0.13 14.66 6.97
C GLY A 105 0.40 15.20 5.64
N ASN A 106 1.40 14.57 5.05
CA ASN A 106 1.97 14.96 3.76
C ASN A 106 2.76 13.80 3.13
N TYR A 107 3.34 14.02 1.92
CA TYR A 107 4.15 13.01 1.22
C TYR A 107 5.50 12.73 1.90
N GLU A 108 6.08 13.69 2.60
CA GLU A 108 7.36 13.49 3.30
C GLU A 108 7.22 12.51 4.47
N THR A 109 6.05 12.48 5.10
CA THR A 109 5.78 11.59 6.25
C THR A 109 5.58 10.13 5.85
N ILE A 110 5.38 9.84 4.58
CA ILE A 110 5.30 8.49 4.04
C ILE A 110 6.60 8.03 3.37
N ASP A 111 7.64 8.86 3.38
CA ASP A 111 9.00 8.49 2.98
C ASP A 111 9.61 7.61 4.08
N ALA A 112 9.83 6.35 3.81
CA ALA A 112 10.16 5.28 4.74
C ALA A 112 8.99 4.85 5.68
N GLY A 113 8.94 3.55 5.96
CA GLY A 113 7.91 2.94 6.82
C GLY A 113 7.91 1.42 6.74
N HIS A 114 6.86 0.81 7.28
CA HIS A 114 6.68 -0.64 7.28
C HIS A 114 5.39 -1.03 6.57
N ALA A 115 5.45 -2.00 5.66
CA ALA A 115 4.28 -2.47 4.91
C ALA A 115 3.13 -2.94 5.83
N ALA A 116 3.46 -3.55 6.96
CA ALA A 116 2.48 -3.97 7.95
C ALA A 116 1.67 -2.79 8.52
N ALA A 117 2.30 -1.63 8.74
CA ALA A 117 1.59 -0.41 9.17
C ALA A 117 0.63 0.10 8.07
N GLY A 118 1.03 -0.01 6.80
CA GLY A 118 0.15 0.29 5.68
C GLY A 118 -1.10 -0.60 5.66
N ILE A 119 -0.91 -1.89 5.88
CA ILE A 119 -2.02 -2.85 5.95
C ILE A 119 -2.91 -2.59 7.17
N GLU A 120 -2.35 -2.28 8.33
CA GLU A 120 -3.11 -1.95 9.54
C GLU A 120 -4.01 -0.73 9.32
N VAL A 121 -3.48 0.33 8.72
CA VAL A 121 -4.25 1.53 8.39
C VAL A 121 -5.37 1.24 7.39
N ALA A 122 -5.16 0.32 6.44
CA ALA A 122 -6.19 -0.07 5.47
C ALA A 122 -7.26 -1.00 6.05
N SER A 123 -6.88 -1.88 6.97
CA SER A 123 -7.75 -2.98 7.41
C SER A 123 -8.29 -2.85 8.84
N GLY A 124 -7.68 -2.00 9.65
CA GLY A 124 -7.93 -1.94 11.09
C GLY A 124 -7.45 -3.18 11.86
N SER A 125 -6.80 -4.12 11.17
CA SER A 125 -6.35 -5.37 11.76
C SER A 125 -4.94 -5.23 12.34
N PRO A 126 -4.67 -5.77 13.52
CA PRO A 126 -3.33 -5.76 14.09
C PRO A 126 -2.38 -6.61 13.24
N PHE A 127 -1.10 -6.30 13.30
CA PHE A 127 -0.06 -7.06 12.64
C PHE A 127 0.96 -7.63 13.61
N THR A 128 1.70 -8.64 13.15
CA THR A 128 2.89 -9.16 13.85
C THR A 128 4.08 -9.06 12.91
N ASN A 129 5.16 -8.49 13.40
CA ASN A 129 6.40 -8.37 12.66
C ASN A 129 7.44 -9.35 13.20
N PHE A 130 8.14 -10.03 12.30
CA PHE A 130 9.20 -10.98 12.61
C PHE A 130 10.49 -10.55 11.91
N MET A 131 11.56 -10.38 12.68
CA MET A 131 12.90 -10.16 12.12
C MET A 131 13.58 -11.51 11.90
N HIS A 132 13.66 -11.95 10.65
CA HIS A 132 14.17 -13.28 10.28
C HIS A 132 15.55 -13.59 10.90
N ALA A 133 16.44 -12.61 10.93
CA ALA A 133 17.79 -12.78 11.51
C ALA A 133 17.78 -13.04 13.03
N LYS A 134 16.70 -12.69 13.74
CA LYS A 134 16.56 -12.88 15.19
C LYS A 134 15.75 -14.13 15.56
N LEU A 135 15.27 -14.89 14.57
CA LEU A 135 14.47 -16.08 14.82
C LEU A 135 15.35 -17.33 14.95
N ASN A 136 14.97 -18.21 15.88
CA ASN A 136 15.49 -19.57 15.89
C ASN A 136 14.85 -20.42 14.80
N GLU A 137 15.44 -21.59 14.48
CA GLU A 137 14.97 -22.44 13.38
C GLU A 137 13.53 -22.95 13.60
N GLU A 138 13.16 -23.31 14.82
CA GLU A 138 11.80 -23.74 15.17
C GLU A 138 10.75 -22.67 14.82
N THR A 139 11.03 -21.41 15.15
CA THR A 139 10.13 -20.28 14.82
C THR A 139 10.09 -20.02 13.31
N LYS A 140 11.20 -20.20 12.61
CA LYS A 140 11.24 -20.08 11.13
C LYS A 140 10.38 -21.15 10.47
N GLU A 141 10.48 -22.40 10.91
CA GLU A 141 9.65 -23.51 10.42
C GLU A 141 8.17 -23.26 10.71
N MET A 142 7.84 -22.84 11.93
CA MET A 142 6.47 -22.48 12.30
C MET A 142 5.91 -21.35 11.40
N LEU A 143 6.70 -20.33 11.10
CA LEU A 143 6.28 -19.24 10.20
C LEU A 143 6.11 -19.73 8.77
N TRP A 144 6.98 -20.62 8.31
CA TRP A 144 6.88 -21.23 6.98
C TRP A 144 5.59 -22.02 6.85
N ASP A 145 5.30 -22.90 7.81
CA ASP A 145 4.06 -23.67 7.86
C ASP A 145 2.83 -22.76 7.94
N LEU A 146 2.93 -21.68 8.71
CA LEU A 146 1.88 -20.68 8.81
C LEU A 146 1.61 -20.03 7.44
N MET A 147 2.64 -19.69 6.67
CA MET A 147 2.50 -19.13 5.32
C MET A 147 1.91 -20.15 4.34
N LEU A 148 2.37 -21.40 4.37
CA LEU A 148 1.87 -22.46 3.48
C LEU A 148 0.40 -22.81 3.73
N ASN A 149 -0.04 -22.79 4.99
CA ASN A 149 -1.38 -23.20 5.39
C ASN A 149 -2.39 -22.05 5.45
N LYS A 150 -2.00 -20.84 5.08
CA LYS A 150 -2.90 -19.69 5.19
C LYS A 150 -3.93 -19.64 4.09
N ASN A 151 -5.14 -19.33 4.52
CA ASN A 151 -6.18 -18.85 3.62
C ASN A 151 -5.87 -17.39 3.27
N TYR A 152 -5.26 -17.17 2.11
CA TYR A 152 -4.86 -15.84 1.61
C TYR A 152 -6.02 -14.84 1.53
N SER A 153 -7.26 -15.31 1.51
CA SER A 153 -8.44 -14.43 1.57
C SER A 153 -8.60 -13.71 2.92
N LYS A 154 -7.96 -14.21 3.97
CA LYS A 154 -8.09 -13.67 5.35
C LYS A 154 -6.79 -13.16 5.96
N THR A 155 -5.67 -13.36 5.30
CA THR A 155 -4.37 -12.96 5.85
C THR A 155 -3.50 -12.37 4.77
N MET A 156 -2.88 -11.24 5.08
CA MET A 156 -1.87 -10.60 4.24
C MET A 156 -0.49 -10.85 4.83
N VAL A 157 0.47 -11.13 3.97
CA VAL A 157 1.88 -11.34 4.34
C VAL A 157 2.72 -10.45 3.43
N THR A 158 3.59 -9.67 4.03
CA THR A 158 4.57 -8.86 3.31
C THR A 158 5.95 -9.18 3.83
N CYS A 159 6.97 -9.02 3.00
CA CYS A 159 8.36 -9.10 3.42
C CYS A 159 9.13 -7.89 2.92
N GLY A 160 10.19 -7.55 3.64
CA GLY A 160 11.12 -6.50 3.26
C GLY A 160 12.54 -6.98 3.49
N SER A 161 13.48 -6.54 2.64
CA SER A 161 14.90 -6.73 2.84
C SER A 161 15.55 -5.41 3.23
N HIS A 162 16.50 -5.45 4.15
CA HIS A 162 17.38 -4.32 4.36
C HIS A 162 18.41 -4.27 3.23
N THR A 163 18.66 -3.09 2.68
CA THR A 163 19.84 -2.88 1.83
C THR A 163 21.07 -3.08 2.71
N GLY A 164 21.74 -4.21 2.55
CA GLY A 164 22.90 -4.56 3.34
C GLY A 164 24.06 -3.59 3.09
N THR A 165 24.13 -2.51 3.85
CA THR A 165 25.37 -1.88 4.18
C THR A 165 25.83 -2.58 5.45
N GLY A 166 26.73 -3.57 5.29
CA GLY A 166 27.18 -4.42 6.38
C GLY A 166 27.82 -3.65 7.52
N ASN A 167 27.02 -3.34 8.50
CA ASN A 167 27.39 -3.02 9.87
C ASN A 167 26.18 -3.32 10.77
N ASP A 168 25.71 -4.57 10.75
CA ASP A 168 24.82 -5.07 11.80
C ASP A 168 25.67 -5.28 13.07
N GLN A 169 25.99 -4.20 13.74
CA GLN A 169 26.34 -4.18 15.14
C GLN A 169 25.35 -3.21 15.80
N ASP A 170 24.19 -3.79 16.19
CA ASP A 170 23.47 -3.42 17.43
C ASP A 170 22.30 -4.41 17.64
#